data_b5f7258bfa32176da75cdff2c3c72f6a
#
_entry.id   b5f7258bfa32176da75cdff2c3c72f6a
#
_cell.length_a   1.000
_cell.length_b   1.000
_cell.length_c   1.000
_cell.angle_alpha   90.00
_cell.angle_beta   90.00
_cell.angle_gamma   90.00
#
_symmetry.space_group_name_H-M   'P 1'
#
loop_
_entity.id
_entity.type
_entity.pdbx_description
1 polymer ?
#
loop_
_entity_poly.entity_id
_entity_poly.type
_entity_poly.pdbx_seq_one_letter_code
_entity_poly.pdbx_strand_id
1 'polypeptide(L)'
;MSRILQVFCILFSAGLLSLGIANDLYRFGNPLSGIISLIPFYFVYSSAKSYKEMAFSFALHAIIVHLISSYWLAFFKDFAILTLGCSAFGTGIIAFVAGLFMYLPFSADTRASFLEAHSRQDKAGRVSLKIIWFAATYVLYEWLKSSGFIGYPWGTLYSTMFNCKLFIQIADITGTAGISFLTAIFAALLGEGIEIYFCSKKIPHIHHYAGQYARTAIFCGMLFVISFVYGTVKLLQPDRPEKYLNAILVQQNADPWTQKTDDDTIRLSQKLTEEKLEEAKENNIPIDLVVWSEGCLKYAYPIAEQHYKNYPIGKSVSSFINECNVPFILGGTYLNDENGIRKLYNAALLFDSNGEMRGHYAKNHLVPLAEAIPFSTIPAVSNFLKTVIHISAGFHPGDQYTLFEIQGQHPETRYLPESNIISLRNSFYRQKEIQKERPYVLISTPICYDDSFPDVCGPLVKNGSEVFINITDDSWSRTKSAEYQHFIISSFRTIEYRTSMARSCNSGYSVVLNSKGMILAEQPLFEESAIIVKIPVYKRTATFYLKFGNWLPHAIAWAAILYAIFIFIIKDRISLPYSERKKLNRIQKKIIKKAEKKRRRFNYD
;
A
#
# COMPACT_ATOMS: atom_id res chain seq x y z
N MET A 1 14.39 29.22 -10.95
CA MET A 1 13.59 29.49 -9.74
C MET A 1 14.52 29.97 -8.62
N SER A 2 14.12 30.90 -7.76
CA SER A 2 14.90 31.26 -6.56
C SER A 2 14.86 30.15 -5.53
N ARG A 3 15.88 30.04 -4.66
CA ARG A 3 15.90 28.99 -3.61
C ARG A 3 14.71 29.10 -2.65
N ILE A 4 14.29 30.32 -2.30
CA ILE A 4 13.13 30.55 -1.43
C ILE A 4 11.86 29.99 -2.08
N LEU A 5 11.63 30.29 -3.36
CA LEU A 5 10.46 29.78 -4.08
C LEU A 5 10.52 28.26 -4.26
N GLN A 6 11.71 27.69 -4.43
CA GLN A 6 11.91 26.24 -4.51
C GLN A 6 11.49 25.55 -3.21
N VAL A 7 11.98 26.05 -2.07
CA VAL A 7 11.59 25.51 -0.74
C VAL A 7 10.09 25.69 -0.51
N PHE A 8 9.52 26.83 -0.85
CA PHE A 8 8.07 27.04 -0.75
C PHE A 8 7.28 26.02 -1.59
N CYS A 9 7.67 25.79 -2.84
CA CYS A 9 7.02 24.78 -3.69
C CYS A 9 7.13 23.35 -3.12
N ILE A 10 8.27 23.00 -2.52
CA ILE A 10 8.45 21.70 -1.86
C ILE A 10 7.51 21.56 -0.66
N LEU A 11 7.49 22.55 0.23
CA LEU A 11 6.63 22.55 1.42
C LEU A 11 5.15 22.54 1.05
N PHE A 12 4.75 23.36 0.09
CA PHE A 12 3.36 23.44 -0.37
C PHE A 12 2.89 22.15 -1.04
N SER A 13 3.74 21.56 -1.89
CA SER A 13 3.47 20.24 -2.50
C SER A 13 3.31 19.14 -1.45
N ALA A 14 4.23 19.08 -0.49
CA ALA A 14 4.17 18.09 0.59
C ALA A 14 2.93 18.27 1.47
N GLY A 15 2.57 19.52 1.78
CA GLY A 15 1.34 19.84 2.52
C GLY A 15 0.07 19.41 1.77
N LEU A 16 -0.03 19.71 0.47
CA LEU A 16 -1.16 19.29 -0.36
C LEU A 16 -1.28 17.77 -0.46
N LEU A 17 -0.15 17.05 -0.63
CA LEU A 17 -0.17 15.59 -0.68
C LEU A 17 -0.62 15.01 0.66
N SER A 18 -0.07 15.50 1.78
CA SER A 18 -0.46 15.06 3.11
C SER A 18 -1.93 15.33 3.42
N LEU A 19 -2.48 16.46 2.93
CA LEU A 19 -3.91 16.77 3.03
C LEU A 19 -4.76 15.83 2.16
N GLY A 20 -4.21 15.37 1.03
CA GLY A 20 -4.85 14.39 0.14
C GLY A 20 -4.94 12.99 0.73
N ILE A 21 -3.98 12.58 1.56
CA ILE A 21 -3.96 11.30 2.27
C ILE A 21 -5.00 11.35 3.40
N ALA A 22 -5.55 10.19 3.80
CA ALA A 22 -6.46 10.10 4.94
C ALA A 22 -5.83 10.72 6.20
N ASN A 23 -6.59 11.57 6.87
CA ASN A 23 -6.15 12.32 8.03
C ASN A 23 -7.36 12.67 8.93
N ASP A 24 -7.13 13.40 10.02
CA ASP A 24 -8.18 13.73 10.97
C ASP A 24 -9.28 14.65 10.38
N LEU A 25 -9.00 15.38 9.27
CA LEU A 25 -9.97 16.22 8.57
C LEU A 25 -10.73 15.45 7.48
N TYR A 26 -10.05 14.56 6.78
CA TYR A 26 -10.60 13.78 5.66
C TYR A 26 -10.43 12.29 5.91
N ARG A 27 -11.48 11.65 6.42
CA ARG A 27 -11.52 10.21 6.78
C ARG A 27 -10.91 9.29 5.69
N PHE A 28 -11.24 9.53 4.44
CA PHE A 28 -10.78 8.70 3.30
C PHE A 28 -9.90 9.48 2.32
N GLY A 29 -9.25 10.54 2.81
CA GLY A 29 -8.43 11.41 1.98
C GLY A 29 -9.24 12.35 1.09
N ASN A 30 -8.53 13.18 0.33
CA ASN A 30 -9.10 14.15 -0.58
C ASN A 30 -8.47 14.02 -1.98
N PRO A 31 -9.18 13.44 -2.97
CA PRO A 31 -8.64 13.26 -4.32
C PRO A 31 -8.21 14.55 -5.01
N LEU A 32 -8.92 15.66 -4.78
CA LEU A 32 -8.57 16.93 -5.40
C LEU A 32 -7.20 17.42 -4.91
N SER A 33 -6.98 17.37 -3.60
CA SER A 33 -5.66 17.71 -3.02
C SER A 33 -4.58 16.76 -3.56
N GLY A 34 -4.87 15.46 -3.70
CA GLY A 34 -3.96 14.48 -4.28
C GLY A 34 -3.58 14.82 -5.73
N ILE A 35 -4.56 15.11 -6.58
CA ILE A 35 -4.36 15.44 -8.00
C ILE A 35 -3.47 16.68 -8.19
N ILE A 36 -3.67 17.73 -7.40
CA ILE A 36 -2.91 18.97 -7.54
C ILE A 36 -1.60 18.99 -6.75
N SER A 37 -1.40 18.01 -5.86
CA SER A 37 -0.29 18.00 -4.89
C SER A 37 1.08 18.10 -5.53
N LEU A 38 1.31 17.40 -6.64
CA LEU A 38 2.61 17.36 -7.29
C LEU A 38 2.86 18.50 -8.28
N ILE A 39 1.90 19.42 -8.52
CA ILE A 39 2.09 20.56 -9.42
C ILE A 39 3.25 21.47 -8.93
N PRO A 40 3.29 21.90 -7.65
CA PRO A 40 4.41 22.72 -7.17
C PRO A 40 5.75 21.96 -7.23
N PHE A 41 5.75 20.64 -6.96
CA PHE A 41 6.95 19.83 -7.06
C PHE A 41 7.42 19.65 -8.52
N TYR A 42 6.50 19.64 -9.48
CA TYR A 42 6.82 19.65 -10.91
C TYR A 42 7.61 20.90 -11.30
N PHE A 43 7.28 22.09 -10.73
CA PHE A 43 8.08 23.29 -10.97
C PHE A 43 9.49 23.21 -10.39
N VAL A 44 9.66 22.51 -9.25
CA VAL A 44 10.99 22.21 -8.70
C VAL A 44 11.77 21.32 -9.67
N TYR A 45 11.14 20.25 -10.16
CA TYR A 45 11.71 19.33 -11.13
C TYR A 45 12.13 20.03 -12.43
N SER A 46 11.24 20.84 -13.01
CA SER A 46 11.50 21.52 -14.30
C SER A 46 12.60 22.60 -14.20
N SER A 47 12.80 23.18 -13.02
CA SER A 47 13.79 24.24 -12.77
C SER A 47 15.10 23.72 -12.19
N ALA A 48 15.22 22.44 -11.87
CA ALA A 48 16.43 21.84 -11.30
C ALA A 48 17.64 21.98 -12.24
N LYS A 49 18.81 22.31 -11.68
CA LYS A 49 20.04 22.62 -12.44
C LYS A 49 21.06 21.48 -12.38
N SER A 50 20.88 20.53 -11.49
CA SER A 50 21.82 19.42 -11.30
C SER A 50 21.17 18.21 -10.67
N TYR A 51 21.81 17.04 -10.82
CA TYR A 51 21.44 15.80 -10.13
C TYR A 51 21.35 15.99 -8.62
N LYS A 52 22.32 16.69 -8.01
CA LYS A 52 22.36 16.93 -6.58
C LYS A 52 21.15 17.75 -6.12
N GLU A 53 20.86 18.83 -6.84
CA GLU A 53 19.72 19.71 -6.53
C GLU A 53 18.39 18.93 -6.58
N MET A 54 18.19 18.13 -7.63
CA MET A 54 16.98 17.31 -7.76
C MET A 54 16.88 16.23 -6.67
N ALA A 55 17.98 15.53 -6.39
CA ALA A 55 18.04 14.49 -5.37
C ALA A 55 17.72 15.04 -3.98
N PHE A 56 18.33 16.14 -3.57
CA PHE A 56 18.05 16.79 -2.29
C PHE A 56 16.63 17.36 -2.22
N SER A 57 16.12 17.93 -3.32
CA SER A 57 14.74 18.45 -3.38
C SER A 57 13.72 17.35 -3.21
N PHE A 58 13.95 16.18 -3.85
CA PHE A 58 13.04 15.05 -3.71
C PHE A 58 13.13 14.41 -2.32
N ALA A 59 14.34 14.24 -1.78
CA ALA A 59 14.53 13.77 -0.41
C ALA A 59 13.80 14.66 0.60
N LEU A 60 13.95 15.98 0.49
CA LEU A 60 13.29 16.93 1.37
C LEU A 60 11.76 16.85 1.25
N HIS A 61 11.22 16.79 0.02
CA HIS A 61 9.79 16.62 -0.22
C HIS A 61 9.26 15.34 0.44
N ALA A 62 9.95 14.22 0.22
CA ALA A 62 9.53 12.91 0.75
C ALA A 62 9.59 12.85 2.28
N ILE A 63 10.63 13.42 2.90
CA ILE A 63 10.76 13.54 4.35
C ILE A 63 9.61 14.35 4.93
N ILE A 64 9.27 15.50 4.32
CA ILE A 64 8.20 16.36 4.82
C ILE A 64 6.83 15.67 4.68
N VAL A 65 6.55 15.03 3.54
CA VAL A 65 5.33 14.22 3.37
C VAL A 65 5.26 13.15 4.46
N HIS A 66 6.35 12.43 4.70
CA HIS A 66 6.40 11.38 5.71
C HIS A 66 6.13 11.93 7.12
N LEU A 67 6.80 13.01 7.50
CA LEU A 67 6.63 13.63 8.83
C LEU A 67 5.20 14.13 9.06
N ILE A 68 4.55 14.70 8.03
CA ILE A 68 3.19 15.21 8.16
C ILE A 68 2.16 14.08 8.09
N SER A 69 2.24 13.17 7.11
CA SER A 69 1.23 12.13 6.91
C SER A 69 1.35 10.97 7.90
N SER A 70 2.55 10.70 8.42
CA SER A 70 2.84 9.59 9.32
C SER A 70 3.21 10.06 10.75
N TYR A 71 2.78 11.26 11.15
CA TYR A 71 3.05 11.84 12.47
C TYR A 71 2.66 10.90 13.63
N TRP A 72 1.66 10.06 13.41
CA TRP A 72 1.17 9.08 14.36
C TRP A 72 2.23 8.04 14.77
N LEU A 73 3.30 7.83 13.98
CA LEU A 73 4.46 7.02 14.40
C LEU A 73 5.16 7.61 15.63
N ALA A 74 4.98 8.89 15.92
CA ALA A 74 5.49 9.52 17.13
C ALA A 74 4.77 9.07 18.42
N PHE A 75 3.60 8.45 18.31
CA PHE A 75 2.85 7.90 19.45
C PHE A 75 3.27 6.48 19.82
N PHE A 76 4.22 5.89 19.09
CA PHE A 76 4.79 4.62 19.46
C PHE A 76 5.63 4.78 20.75
N LYS A 77 5.06 4.30 21.85
CA LYS A 77 5.57 4.49 23.21
C LYS A 77 7.08 4.12 23.30
N ASP A 78 7.86 4.96 23.97
CA ASP A 78 9.30 4.82 24.21
C ASP A 78 10.21 4.85 22.95
N PHE A 79 9.66 4.77 21.73
CA PHE A 79 10.40 4.69 20.48
C PHE A 79 10.06 5.77 19.45
N ALA A 80 9.27 6.78 19.82
CA ALA A 80 8.71 7.80 18.91
C ALA A 80 9.76 8.43 17.96
N ILE A 81 10.90 8.87 18.49
CA ILE A 81 11.98 9.49 17.68
C ILE A 81 12.59 8.46 16.74
N LEU A 82 12.75 7.22 17.19
CA LEU A 82 13.35 6.16 16.39
C LEU A 82 12.42 5.75 15.25
N THR A 83 11.14 5.51 15.54
CA THR A 83 10.17 5.05 14.55
C THR A 83 9.89 6.13 13.50
N LEU A 84 9.52 7.33 13.88
CA LEU A 84 9.25 8.43 12.95
C LEU A 84 10.53 8.96 12.30
N GLY A 85 11.62 9.13 13.06
CA GLY A 85 12.87 9.68 12.55
C GLY A 85 13.60 8.75 11.59
N CYS A 86 13.78 7.47 11.95
CA CYS A 86 14.45 6.50 11.09
C CYS A 86 13.64 6.20 9.82
N SER A 87 12.31 6.10 9.92
CA SER A 87 11.46 5.87 8.75
C SER A 87 11.43 7.08 7.81
N ALA A 88 11.41 8.32 8.34
CA ALA A 88 11.54 9.54 7.55
C ALA A 88 12.89 9.63 6.84
N PHE A 89 13.98 9.29 7.54
CA PHE A 89 15.32 9.27 6.98
C PHE A 89 15.46 8.21 5.89
N GLY A 90 14.99 6.98 6.15
CA GLY A 90 14.97 5.91 5.16
C GLY A 90 14.18 6.28 3.89
N THR A 91 13.00 6.86 4.07
CA THR A 91 12.19 7.42 2.97
C THR A 91 12.95 8.49 2.18
N GLY A 92 13.66 9.37 2.88
CA GLY A 92 14.52 10.40 2.28
C GLY A 92 15.67 9.83 1.44
N ILE A 93 16.32 8.75 1.90
CA ILE A 93 17.38 8.07 1.13
C ILE A 93 16.83 7.48 -0.18
N ILE A 94 15.68 6.80 -0.13
CA ILE A 94 15.06 6.24 -1.33
C ILE A 94 14.68 7.34 -2.31
N ALA A 95 14.09 8.44 -1.81
CA ALA A 95 13.72 9.60 -2.63
C ALA A 95 14.97 10.32 -3.19
N PHE A 96 16.07 10.38 -2.45
CA PHE A 96 17.35 10.93 -2.95
C PHE A 96 17.85 10.14 -4.16
N VAL A 97 17.87 8.81 -4.06
CA VAL A 97 18.27 7.93 -5.17
C VAL A 97 17.32 8.11 -6.37
N ALA A 98 16.01 8.09 -6.15
CA ALA A 98 15.02 8.33 -7.20
C ALA A 98 15.19 9.72 -7.85
N GLY A 99 15.55 10.74 -7.08
CA GLY A 99 15.82 12.10 -7.56
C GLY A 99 17.02 12.18 -8.51
N LEU A 100 18.05 11.34 -8.32
CA LEU A 100 19.15 11.22 -9.29
C LEU A 100 18.64 10.72 -10.65
N PHE A 101 17.77 9.71 -10.65
CA PHE A 101 17.12 9.22 -11.88
C PHE A 101 16.15 10.23 -12.46
N MET A 102 15.41 10.96 -11.64
CA MET A 102 14.44 11.97 -12.09
C MET A 102 15.10 13.07 -12.93
N TYR A 103 16.36 13.42 -12.68
CA TYR A 103 17.10 14.43 -13.45
C TYR A 103 17.64 13.94 -14.80
N LEU A 104 17.61 12.62 -15.10
CA LEU A 104 18.22 12.06 -16.32
C LEU A 104 17.81 12.75 -17.63
N PRO A 105 16.54 13.10 -17.89
CA PRO A 105 16.15 13.79 -19.12
C PRO A 105 16.89 15.11 -19.36
N PHE A 106 17.22 15.83 -18.30
CA PHE A 106 17.93 17.12 -18.39
C PHE A 106 19.43 16.97 -18.63
N SER A 107 20.03 15.82 -18.28
CA SER A 107 21.46 15.60 -18.48
C SER A 107 21.82 15.42 -19.95
N ALA A 108 20.91 14.91 -20.75
CA ALA A 108 21.08 14.84 -22.21
C ALA A 108 21.04 16.23 -22.87
N ASP A 109 20.27 17.17 -22.30
CA ASP A 109 20.11 18.55 -22.81
C ASP A 109 21.36 19.39 -22.70
N THR A 110 22.10 19.30 -21.61
CA THR A 110 23.33 20.06 -21.39
C THR A 110 24.43 19.71 -22.39
N ARG A 111 24.32 18.60 -23.10
CA ARG A 111 25.29 18.10 -24.08
C ARG A 111 24.81 18.24 -25.52
N ALA A 112 23.55 17.97 -25.77
CA ALA A 112 22.95 18.18 -27.08
C ALA A 112 22.94 19.67 -27.46
N SER A 113 22.70 20.59 -26.52
CA SER A 113 22.80 22.02 -26.77
C SER A 113 24.21 22.50 -27.14
N PHE A 114 25.24 21.73 -26.78
CA PHE A 114 26.63 22.05 -27.16
C PHE A 114 26.98 21.59 -28.59
N LEU A 115 26.29 20.56 -29.09
CA LEU A 115 26.49 20.01 -30.46
C LEU A 115 25.46 20.55 -31.47
N GLU A 116 24.30 21.00 -30.98
CA GLU A 116 23.08 21.32 -31.75
C GLU A 116 22.73 22.80 -31.83
N ALA A 117 23.68 23.69 -31.77
CA ALA A 117 23.40 25.05 -32.25
C ALA A 117 22.84 25.07 -33.71
N HIS A 118 22.66 23.89 -34.35
CA HIS A 118 22.31 23.76 -35.75
C HIS A 118 21.06 22.92 -36.09
N SER A 119 20.43 22.18 -35.16
CA SER A 119 19.19 21.45 -35.50
C SER A 119 18.00 21.85 -34.63
N ARG A 120 17.02 22.51 -35.25
CA ARG A 120 15.80 23.08 -34.66
C ARG A 120 14.71 22.01 -34.37
N GLN A 121 14.91 20.76 -34.75
CA GLN A 121 13.89 19.71 -34.72
C GLN A 121 13.84 18.88 -33.41
N ASP A 122 14.93 18.82 -32.63
CA ASP A 122 15.06 17.86 -31.54
C ASP A 122 14.53 18.29 -30.16
N LYS A 123 14.19 19.59 -30.01
CA LYS A 123 13.56 20.05 -28.74
C LYS A 123 12.15 19.50 -28.50
N ALA A 124 11.65 18.76 -29.40
CA ALA A 124 10.29 18.35 -29.60
C ALA A 124 9.88 17.08 -28.85
N GLY A 125 10.68 16.04 -28.84
CA GLY A 125 10.39 14.84 -28.05
C GLY A 125 10.53 15.03 -26.53
N ARG A 126 11.02 16.20 -26.12
CA ARG A 126 11.41 16.49 -24.72
C ARG A 126 10.25 16.79 -23.79
N VAL A 127 9.16 17.42 -24.27
CA VAL A 127 7.98 17.70 -23.44
C VAL A 127 7.31 16.42 -22.97
N SER A 128 7.07 15.50 -23.89
CA SER A 128 6.47 14.20 -23.57
C SER A 128 7.37 13.38 -22.64
N LEU A 129 8.67 13.34 -22.91
CA LEU A 129 9.62 12.64 -22.06
C LEU A 129 9.68 13.25 -20.66
N LYS A 130 9.71 14.57 -20.53
CA LYS A 130 9.75 15.27 -19.25
C LYS A 130 8.54 14.94 -18.39
N ILE A 131 7.32 14.97 -18.96
CA ILE A 131 6.06 14.68 -18.27
C ILE A 131 6.01 13.20 -17.85
N ILE A 132 6.24 12.28 -18.79
CA ILE A 132 6.16 10.83 -18.53
C ILE A 132 7.25 10.40 -17.55
N TRP A 133 8.45 10.95 -17.68
CA TRP A 133 9.58 10.60 -16.80
C TRP A 133 9.39 11.06 -15.37
N PHE A 134 8.82 12.24 -15.16
CA PHE A 134 8.44 12.71 -13.82
C PHE A 134 7.51 11.71 -13.14
N ALA A 135 6.42 11.32 -13.81
CA ALA A 135 5.47 10.36 -13.26
C ALA A 135 6.09 8.97 -13.05
N ALA A 136 6.87 8.49 -14.02
CA ALA A 136 7.55 7.20 -13.95
C ALA A 136 8.51 7.12 -12.74
N THR A 137 9.33 8.13 -12.55
CA THR A 137 10.29 8.15 -11.43
C THR A 137 9.61 8.34 -10.08
N TYR A 138 8.48 9.07 -10.03
CA TYR A 138 7.69 9.18 -8.81
C TYR A 138 7.08 7.83 -8.40
N VAL A 139 6.51 7.09 -9.36
CA VAL A 139 5.99 5.73 -9.13
C VAL A 139 7.10 4.76 -8.72
N LEU A 140 8.27 4.84 -9.35
CA LEU A 140 9.41 4.02 -8.98
C LEU A 140 9.84 4.28 -7.53
N TYR A 141 9.85 5.55 -7.10
CA TYR A 141 10.08 5.91 -5.70
C TYR A 141 9.05 5.27 -4.77
N GLU A 142 7.75 5.41 -5.07
CA GLU A 142 6.69 4.83 -4.23
C GLU A 142 6.80 3.30 -4.14
N TRP A 143 7.07 2.64 -5.27
CA TRP A 143 7.25 1.21 -5.31
C TRP A 143 8.47 0.75 -4.50
N LEU A 144 9.62 1.40 -4.65
CA LEU A 144 10.82 1.07 -3.88
C LEU A 144 10.61 1.28 -2.38
N LYS A 145 9.94 2.38 -1.99
CA LYS A 145 9.59 2.67 -0.60
C LYS A 145 8.65 1.61 0.01
N SER A 146 7.75 1.06 -0.80
CA SER A 146 6.72 0.12 -0.37
C SER A 146 7.12 -1.35 -0.51
N SER A 147 8.35 -1.65 -0.94
CA SER A 147 8.80 -3.01 -1.25
C SER A 147 9.81 -3.54 -0.26
N GLY A 148 9.86 -4.87 -0.14
CA GLY A 148 10.84 -5.58 0.68
C GLY A 148 10.52 -5.53 2.18
N PHE A 149 11.38 -6.14 2.98
CA PHE A 149 11.17 -6.34 4.42
C PHE A 149 10.96 -5.04 5.22
N ILE A 150 11.62 -3.94 4.84
CA ILE A 150 11.44 -2.62 5.46
C ILE A 150 10.48 -1.74 4.67
N GLY A 151 9.68 -2.32 3.77
CA GLY A 151 8.72 -1.60 2.94
C GLY A 151 7.74 -0.80 3.78
N TYR A 152 7.45 0.46 3.38
CA TYR A 152 6.53 1.35 4.07
C TYR A 152 5.54 1.96 3.07
N PRO A 153 4.34 1.35 2.89
CA PRO A 153 3.38 1.76 1.86
C PRO A 153 2.53 2.99 2.20
N TRP A 154 2.73 3.64 3.34
CA TRP A 154 2.02 4.87 3.73
C TRP A 154 2.55 6.12 3.00
N GLY A 155 1.75 7.16 2.99
CA GLY A 155 2.15 8.43 2.38
C GLY A 155 2.28 8.36 0.85
N THR A 156 1.43 7.59 0.18
CA THR A 156 1.45 7.35 -1.27
C THR A 156 0.38 8.14 -2.02
N LEU A 157 0.66 8.48 -3.27
CA LEU A 157 -0.24 9.25 -4.11
C LEU A 157 -1.53 8.48 -4.44
N TYR A 158 -1.46 7.15 -4.68
CA TYR A 158 -2.64 6.35 -4.96
C TYR A 158 -3.65 6.34 -3.81
N SER A 159 -3.20 6.43 -2.56
CA SER A 159 -4.09 6.40 -1.40
C SER A 159 -5.02 7.61 -1.35
N THR A 160 -4.61 8.75 -1.91
CA THR A 160 -5.45 9.94 -2.02
C THR A 160 -6.67 9.73 -2.92
N MET A 161 -6.60 8.75 -3.82
CA MET A 161 -7.62 8.49 -4.85
C MET A 161 -8.69 7.48 -4.41
N PHE A 162 -8.66 6.98 -3.17
CA PHE A 162 -9.59 5.96 -2.68
C PHE A 162 -11.07 6.31 -2.93
N ASN A 163 -11.46 7.57 -2.77
CA ASN A 163 -12.83 8.02 -3.02
C ASN A 163 -13.19 8.13 -4.52
N CYS A 164 -12.22 8.11 -5.42
CA CYS A 164 -12.47 8.07 -6.87
C CYS A 164 -12.74 6.65 -7.37
N LYS A 165 -13.86 6.04 -6.93
CA LYS A 165 -14.17 4.63 -7.15
C LYS A 165 -14.13 4.21 -8.63
N LEU A 166 -14.49 5.08 -9.55
CA LEU A 166 -14.36 4.84 -11.00
C LEU A 166 -12.89 4.71 -11.42
N PHE A 167 -12.03 5.59 -10.93
CA PHE A 167 -10.65 5.66 -11.35
C PHE A 167 -9.80 4.50 -10.80
N ILE A 168 -10.03 4.11 -9.53
CA ILE A 168 -9.21 3.09 -8.87
C ILE A 168 -9.47 1.66 -9.36
N GLN A 169 -10.51 1.42 -10.19
CA GLN A 169 -10.80 0.08 -10.71
C GLN A 169 -9.71 -0.49 -11.61
N ILE A 170 -8.85 0.35 -12.18
CA ILE A 170 -7.68 -0.08 -12.97
C ILE A 170 -6.64 -0.87 -12.16
N ALA A 171 -6.76 -0.90 -10.83
CA ALA A 171 -5.84 -1.64 -9.97
C ALA A 171 -5.84 -3.15 -10.25
N ASP A 172 -6.90 -3.72 -10.82
CA ASP A 172 -6.91 -5.13 -11.25
C ASP A 172 -6.03 -5.40 -12.50
N ILE A 173 -5.54 -4.34 -13.15
CA ILE A 173 -4.59 -4.41 -14.28
C ILE A 173 -3.20 -3.98 -13.85
N THR A 174 -3.09 -2.81 -13.23
CA THR A 174 -1.80 -2.12 -13.01
C THR A 174 -1.32 -2.15 -11.56
N GLY A 175 -2.12 -2.69 -10.64
CA GLY A 175 -1.95 -2.43 -9.22
C GLY A 175 -2.14 -0.96 -8.88
N THR A 176 -1.79 -0.58 -7.67
CA THR A 176 -1.83 0.82 -7.20
C THR A 176 -0.86 1.73 -7.97
N ALA A 177 0.21 1.16 -8.55
CA ALA A 177 1.20 1.90 -9.33
C ALA A 177 0.61 2.64 -10.54
N GLY A 178 -0.38 2.07 -11.23
CA GLY A 178 -1.04 2.75 -12.34
C GLY A 178 -1.86 3.97 -11.91
N ILE A 179 -2.47 3.90 -10.72
CA ILE A 179 -3.22 5.03 -10.14
C ILE A 179 -2.26 6.18 -9.84
N SER A 180 -1.15 5.91 -9.14
CA SER A 180 -0.10 6.90 -8.89
C SER A 180 0.49 7.46 -10.19
N PHE A 181 0.73 6.60 -11.20
CA PHE A 181 1.29 7.02 -12.49
C PHE A 181 0.39 8.02 -13.21
N LEU A 182 -0.88 7.70 -13.35
CA LEU A 182 -1.84 8.60 -14.01
C LEU A 182 -2.03 9.89 -13.20
N THR A 183 -2.16 9.81 -11.88
CA THR A 183 -2.30 11.02 -11.04
C THR A 183 -1.06 11.92 -11.16
N ALA A 184 0.15 11.35 -11.16
CA ALA A 184 1.39 12.11 -11.35
C ALA A 184 1.51 12.71 -12.77
N ILE A 185 1.08 11.98 -13.81
CA ILE A 185 1.00 12.52 -15.19
C ILE A 185 0.07 13.73 -15.25
N PHE A 186 -1.09 13.65 -14.60
CA PHE A 186 -2.05 14.75 -14.60
C PHE A 186 -1.45 16.00 -13.95
N ALA A 187 -0.81 15.85 -12.80
CA ALA A 187 -0.10 16.95 -12.13
C ALA A 187 1.02 17.52 -13.01
N ALA A 188 1.80 16.67 -13.68
CA ALA A 188 2.85 17.08 -14.59
C ALA A 188 2.32 17.82 -15.82
N LEU A 189 1.20 17.38 -16.40
CA LEU A 189 0.52 18.07 -17.50
C LEU A 189 0.05 19.44 -17.09
N LEU A 190 -0.61 19.56 -15.94
CA LEU A 190 -1.04 20.87 -15.43
C LEU A 190 0.16 21.80 -15.18
N GLY A 191 1.20 21.27 -14.53
CA GLY A 191 2.43 22.03 -14.26
C GLY A 191 3.11 22.52 -15.52
N GLU A 192 3.27 21.66 -16.53
CA GLU A 192 3.85 22.03 -17.83
C GLU A 192 2.99 23.05 -18.58
N GLY A 193 1.65 22.87 -18.57
CA GLY A 193 0.72 23.83 -19.17
C GLY A 193 0.82 25.22 -18.53
N ILE A 194 0.93 25.29 -17.20
CA ILE A 194 1.13 26.54 -16.47
C ILE A 194 2.49 27.17 -16.86
N GLU A 195 3.57 26.39 -16.92
CA GLU A 195 4.88 26.88 -17.37
C GLU A 195 4.82 27.46 -18.79
N ILE A 196 4.18 26.77 -19.72
CA ILE A 196 4.01 27.23 -21.10
C ILE A 196 3.23 28.54 -21.13
N TYR A 197 2.14 28.65 -20.38
CA TYR A 197 1.31 29.85 -20.34
C TYR A 197 2.08 31.08 -19.83
N PHE A 198 2.76 30.95 -18.69
CA PHE A 198 3.51 32.08 -18.09
C PHE A 198 4.83 32.42 -18.82
N CYS A 199 5.45 31.42 -19.46
CA CYS A 199 6.69 31.59 -20.19
C CYS A 199 6.50 31.89 -21.69
N SER A 200 5.26 31.89 -22.20
CA SER A 200 4.93 32.02 -23.63
C SER A 200 5.61 33.22 -24.31
N LYS A 201 5.71 34.36 -23.61
CA LYS A 201 6.36 35.58 -24.14
C LYS A 201 7.89 35.51 -24.19
N LYS A 202 8.52 34.51 -23.52
CA LYS A 202 9.98 34.38 -23.36
C LYS A 202 10.58 33.23 -24.14
N ILE A 203 9.74 32.32 -24.66
CA ILE A 203 10.23 31.10 -25.34
C ILE A 203 10.20 31.32 -26.85
N PRO A 204 11.36 31.31 -27.53
CA PRO A 204 11.39 31.28 -28.98
C PRO A 204 10.70 30.00 -29.52
N HIS A 205 9.89 30.14 -30.57
CA HIS A 205 9.16 29.01 -31.19
C HIS A 205 8.11 28.33 -30.29
N ILE A 206 7.44 29.08 -29.41
CA ILE A 206 6.40 28.59 -28.52
C ILE A 206 5.34 27.72 -29.20
N HIS A 207 4.97 28.02 -30.45
CA HIS A 207 3.96 27.26 -31.21
C HIS A 207 4.33 25.80 -31.41
N HIS A 208 5.61 25.53 -31.65
CA HIS A 208 6.09 24.14 -31.83
C HIS A 208 6.08 23.38 -30.50
N TYR A 209 6.51 24.03 -29.42
CA TYR A 209 6.49 23.50 -28.08
C TYR A 209 5.06 23.22 -27.59
N ALA A 210 4.15 24.17 -27.79
CA ALA A 210 2.72 24.05 -27.50
C ALA A 210 2.05 22.90 -28.28
N GLY A 211 2.41 22.73 -29.56
CA GLY A 211 1.89 21.64 -30.40
C GLY A 211 2.27 20.24 -29.90
N GLN A 212 3.43 20.09 -29.25
CA GLN A 212 3.86 18.83 -28.65
C GLN A 212 3.20 18.59 -27.31
N TYR A 213 3.12 19.62 -26.49
CA TYR A 213 2.34 19.59 -25.28
C TYR A 213 0.90 19.14 -25.56
N ALA A 214 0.25 19.74 -26.56
CA ALA A 214 -1.10 19.38 -26.95
C ALA A 214 -1.23 17.88 -27.34
N ARG A 215 -0.29 17.37 -28.15
CA ARG A 215 -0.28 15.94 -28.49
C ARG A 215 -0.09 15.04 -27.27
N THR A 216 0.82 15.40 -26.37
CA THR A 216 1.04 14.66 -25.10
C THR A 216 -0.21 14.72 -24.22
N ALA A 217 -0.82 15.89 -24.10
CA ALA A 217 -2.04 16.08 -23.31
C ALA A 217 -3.23 15.28 -23.87
N ILE A 218 -3.38 15.22 -25.20
CA ILE A 218 -4.40 14.39 -25.85
C ILE A 218 -4.15 12.91 -25.55
N PHE A 219 -2.90 12.43 -25.74
CA PHE A 219 -2.57 11.03 -25.48
C PHE A 219 -2.82 10.65 -24.01
N CYS A 220 -2.33 11.45 -23.06
CA CYS A 220 -2.55 11.20 -21.64
C CYS A 220 -4.03 11.34 -21.27
N GLY A 221 -4.73 12.32 -21.85
CA GLY A 221 -6.17 12.49 -21.67
C GLY A 221 -6.97 11.26 -22.11
N MET A 222 -6.58 10.61 -23.23
CA MET A 222 -7.17 9.34 -23.65
C MET A 222 -6.97 8.23 -22.62
N LEU A 223 -5.79 8.13 -21.98
CA LEU A 223 -5.55 7.15 -20.93
C LEU A 223 -6.48 7.35 -19.73
N PHE A 224 -6.75 8.62 -19.35
CA PHE A 224 -7.71 8.93 -18.30
C PHE A 224 -9.14 8.50 -18.71
N VAL A 225 -9.59 8.88 -19.90
CA VAL A 225 -10.91 8.51 -20.41
C VAL A 225 -11.06 6.99 -20.43
N ILE A 226 -10.06 6.26 -20.93
CA ILE A 226 -10.06 4.79 -20.93
C ILE A 226 -10.17 4.25 -19.50
N SER A 227 -9.42 4.82 -18.53
CA SER A 227 -9.46 4.40 -17.13
C SER A 227 -10.84 4.63 -16.51
N PHE A 228 -11.47 5.77 -16.76
CA PHE A 228 -12.82 6.07 -16.26
C PHE A 228 -13.90 5.20 -16.93
N VAL A 229 -13.83 5.00 -18.24
CA VAL A 229 -14.74 4.09 -18.96
C VAL A 229 -14.58 2.66 -18.43
N TYR A 230 -13.35 2.19 -18.26
CA TYR A 230 -13.07 0.88 -17.68
C TYR A 230 -13.69 0.75 -16.29
N GLY A 231 -13.45 1.71 -15.41
CA GLY A 231 -14.00 1.71 -14.07
C GLY A 231 -15.52 1.77 -14.04
N THR A 232 -16.13 2.57 -14.94
CA THR A 232 -17.59 2.62 -15.10
C THR A 232 -18.14 1.24 -15.48
N VAL A 233 -17.55 0.59 -16.46
CA VAL A 233 -17.96 -0.78 -16.87
C VAL A 233 -17.83 -1.75 -15.69
N LYS A 234 -16.72 -1.70 -14.95
CA LYS A 234 -16.50 -2.58 -13.78
C LYS A 234 -17.53 -2.33 -12.67
N LEU A 235 -17.85 -1.07 -12.36
CA LEU A 235 -18.81 -0.76 -11.31
C LEU A 235 -20.26 -1.09 -11.69
N LEU A 236 -20.61 -0.91 -12.98
CA LEU A 236 -21.95 -1.25 -13.50
C LEU A 236 -22.17 -2.75 -13.66
N GLN A 237 -21.12 -3.58 -13.71
CA GLN A 237 -21.28 -5.03 -13.72
C GLN A 237 -22.05 -5.46 -12.46
N PRO A 238 -23.09 -6.31 -12.58
CA PRO A 238 -23.83 -6.80 -11.43
C PRO A 238 -22.93 -7.52 -10.45
N ASP A 239 -23.12 -7.26 -9.18
CA ASP A 239 -22.46 -8.02 -8.10
C ASP A 239 -23.18 -9.38 -7.97
N ARG A 240 -22.51 -10.47 -8.31
CA ARG A 240 -23.07 -11.83 -8.29
C ARG A 240 -22.19 -12.75 -7.45
N PRO A 241 -22.33 -12.73 -6.12
CA PRO A 241 -21.64 -13.68 -5.26
C PRO A 241 -22.12 -15.10 -5.55
N GLU A 242 -21.20 -16.07 -5.58
CA GLU A 242 -21.53 -17.48 -5.69
C GLU A 242 -21.86 -18.10 -4.32
N LYS A 243 -21.33 -17.50 -3.25
CA LYS A 243 -21.47 -17.96 -1.86
C LYS A 243 -21.54 -16.74 -0.94
N TYR A 244 -21.91 -16.97 0.31
CA TYR A 244 -21.80 -16.00 1.39
C TYR A 244 -21.15 -16.66 2.61
N LEU A 245 -20.47 -15.87 3.42
CA LEU A 245 -19.98 -16.22 4.73
C LEU A 245 -20.60 -15.25 5.75
N ASN A 246 -21.42 -15.76 6.67
CA ASN A 246 -21.96 -14.97 7.76
C ASN A 246 -20.98 -15.02 8.93
N ALA A 247 -20.43 -13.90 9.32
CA ALA A 247 -19.44 -13.83 10.38
C ALA A 247 -19.81 -12.81 11.46
N ILE A 248 -19.32 -13.04 12.67
CA ILE A 248 -19.29 -12.04 13.74
C ILE A 248 -17.86 -11.50 13.79
N LEU A 249 -17.70 -10.19 13.63
CA LEU A 249 -16.43 -9.49 13.80
C LEU A 249 -16.44 -8.79 15.15
N VAL A 250 -15.47 -9.09 16.01
CA VAL A 250 -15.40 -8.58 17.39
C VAL A 250 -14.26 -7.57 17.51
N GLN A 251 -14.58 -6.39 18.00
CA GLN A 251 -13.69 -5.27 18.26
C GLN A 251 -13.63 -4.99 19.76
N GLN A 252 -12.53 -5.38 20.41
CA GLN A 252 -12.38 -5.33 21.85
C GLN A 252 -12.04 -3.94 22.37
N ASN A 253 -11.43 -3.09 21.55
CA ASN A 253 -10.87 -1.79 21.95
C ASN A 253 -9.92 -1.86 23.14
N ALA A 254 -9.18 -2.95 23.24
CA ALA A 254 -8.21 -3.19 24.29
C ALA A 254 -6.98 -2.30 24.12
N ASP A 255 -6.45 -1.75 25.22
CA ASP A 255 -5.21 -0.96 25.20
C ASP A 255 -3.99 -1.89 25.34
N PRO A 256 -3.16 -2.07 24.29
CA PRO A 256 -2.03 -2.97 24.32
C PRO A 256 -0.94 -2.57 25.33
N TRP A 257 -0.92 -1.31 25.75
CA TRP A 257 0.09 -0.76 26.65
C TRP A 257 -0.23 -0.95 28.14
N THR A 258 -1.50 -1.10 28.48
CA THR A 258 -1.96 -1.19 29.88
C THR A 258 -2.30 -2.59 30.33
N GLN A 259 -2.67 -3.48 29.42
CA GLN A 259 -3.08 -4.83 29.75
C GLN A 259 -1.90 -5.75 30.03
N LYS A 260 -1.86 -6.31 31.25
CA LYS A 260 -0.85 -7.31 31.65
C LYS A 260 -1.23 -8.73 31.26
N THR A 261 -2.51 -9.07 31.28
CA THR A 261 -3.06 -10.38 30.95
C THR A 261 -4.09 -10.26 29.84
N ASP A 262 -4.49 -11.38 29.24
CA ASP A 262 -5.53 -11.45 28.22
C ASP A 262 -6.94 -11.76 28.80
N ASP A 263 -7.06 -11.97 30.11
CA ASP A 263 -8.32 -12.39 30.75
C ASP A 263 -9.47 -11.41 30.48
N ASP A 264 -9.24 -10.10 30.72
CA ASP A 264 -10.26 -9.07 30.50
C ASP A 264 -10.65 -8.96 29.02
N THR A 265 -9.67 -9.03 28.10
CA THR A 265 -9.91 -9.01 26.65
C THR A 265 -10.73 -10.21 26.21
N ILE A 266 -10.42 -11.41 26.72
CA ILE A 266 -11.14 -12.64 26.41
C ILE A 266 -12.59 -12.54 26.92
N ARG A 267 -12.81 -12.12 28.18
CA ARG A 267 -14.15 -11.97 28.75
C ARG A 267 -15.01 -10.97 27.98
N LEU A 268 -14.42 -9.84 27.61
CA LEU A 268 -15.11 -8.85 26.78
C LEU A 268 -15.47 -9.41 25.42
N SER A 269 -14.53 -10.12 24.76
CA SER A 269 -14.77 -10.76 23.48
C SER A 269 -15.87 -11.82 23.56
N GLN A 270 -15.89 -12.61 24.64
CA GLN A 270 -16.96 -13.58 24.91
C GLN A 270 -18.31 -12.89 25.02
N LYS A 271 -18.40 -11.85 25.85
CA LYS A 271 -19.64 -11.06 26.05
C LYS A 271 -20.17 -10.49 24.73
N LEU A 272 -19.31 -9.81 23.97
CA LEU A 272 -19.69 -9.22 22.67
C LEU A 272 -20.12 -10.29 21.66
N THR A 273 -19.49 -11.46 21.70
CA THR A 273 -19.84 -12.58 20.84
C THR A 273 -21.21 -13.15 21.22
N GLU A 274 -21.49 -13.34 22.52
CA GLU A 274 -22.79 -13.84 23.02
C GLU A 274 -23.93 -12.93 22.60
N GLU A 275 -23.78 -11.61 22.84
CA GLU A 275 -24.77 -10.62 22.46
C GLU A 275 -25.13 -10.72 20.96
N LYS A 276 -24.13 -10.96 20.11
CA LYS A 276 -24.35 -11.10 18.66
C LYS A 276 -24.87 -12.47 18.24
N LEU A 277 -24.54 -13.52 18.96
CA LEU A 277 -25.12 -14.83 18.71
C LEU A 277 -26.62 -14.88 19.11
N GLU A 278 -27.01 -14.20 20.20
CA GLU A 278 -28.41 -14.02 20.57
C GLU A 278 -29.17 -13.22 19.51
N GLU A 279 -28.63 -12.08 19.08
CA GLU A 279 -29.17 -11.26 17.99
C GLU A 279 -29.34 -12.09 16.69
N ALA A 280 -28.32 -12.89 16.33
CA ALA A 280 -28.35 -13.76 15.17
C ALA A 280 -29.46 -14.82 15.27
N LYS A 281 -29.64 -15.41 16.46
CA LYS A 281 -30.69 -16.40 16.75
C LYS A 281 -32.07 -15.79 16.64
N GLU A 282 -32.29 -14.61 17.23
CA GLU A 282 -33.58 -13.89 17.15
C GLU A 282 -33.94 -13.57 15.68
N ASN A 283 -32.96 -13.21 14.87
CA ASN A 283 -33.14 -12.87 13.45
C ASN A 283 -33.03 -14.08 12.51
N ASN A 284 -32.87 -15.30 13.02
CA ASN A 284 -32.65 -16.51 12.25
C ASN A 284 -31.49 -16.41 11.25
N ILE A 285 -30.38 -15.78 11.67
CA ILE A 285 -29.15 -15.66 10.87
C ILE A 285 -28.18 -16.76 11.31
N PRO A 286 -27.91 -17.79 10.49
CA PRO A 286 -26.88 -18.76 10.82
C PRO A 286 -25.50 -18.12 10.75
N ILE A 287 -24.70 -18.28 11.79
CA ILE A 287 -23.32 -17.81 11.84
C ILE A 287 -22.38 -18.94 11.41
N ASP A 288 -21.47 -18.63 10.50
CA ASP A 288 -20.50 -19.57 9.94
C ASP A 288 -19.12 -19.44 10.58
N LEU A 289 -18.80 -18.25 11.14
CA LEU A 289 -17.49 -17.91 11.67
C LEU A 289 -17.58 -16.78 12.70
N VAL A 290 -16.80 -16.88 13.77
CA VAL A 290 -16.52 -15.76 14.68
C VAL A 290 -15.05 -15.37 14.55
N VAL A 291 -14.76 -14.07 14.51
CA VAL A 291 -13.41 -13.54 14.35
C VAL A 291 -13.11 -12.54 15.47
N TRP A 292 -12.11 -12.87 16.29
CA TRP A 292 -11.52 -11.93 17.24
C TRP A 292 -10.23 -11.34 16.67
N SER A 293 -9.92 -10.10 17.04
CA SER A 293 -8.80 -9.36 16.47
C SER A 293 -7.42 -9.96 16.78
N GLU A 294 -6.37 -9.37 16.18
CA GLU A 294 -4.97 -9.68 16.45
C GLU A 294 -4.64 -9.48 17.94
N GLY A 295 -3.82 -10.36 18.51
CA GLY A 295 -3.27 -10.23 19.84
C GLY A 295 -4.25 -10.47 21.00
N CYS A 296 -5.45 -11.01 20.74
CA CYS A 296 -6.42 -11.30 21.81
C CYS A 296 -5.93 -12.43 22.75
N LEU A 297 -5.11 -13.36 22.29
CA LEU A 297 -4.49 -14.41 23.10
C LEU A 297 -3.00 -14.14 23.28
N LYS A 298 -2.54 -13.95 24.52
CA LYS A 298 -1.13 -13.59 24.82
C LYS A 298 -0.20 -14.79 24.95
N TYR A 299 -0.74 -15.95 25.36
CA TYR A 299 0.08 -17.13 25.58
C TYR A 299 0.12 -18.02 24.35
N ALA A 300 1.31 -18.56 24.07
CA ALA A 300 1.57 -19.22 22.79
C ALA A 300 1.05 -20.66 22.73
N TYR A 301 0.29 -20.98 21.67
CA TYR A 301 -0.04 -22.35 21.30
C TYR A 301 1.18 -23.06 20.69
N PRO A 302 1.31 -24.39 20.83
CA PRO A 302 0.40 -25.29 21.57
C PRO A 302 0.65 -25.33 23.07
N ILE A 303 1.70 -24.66 23.59
CA ILE A 303 2.08 -24.77 25.01
C ILE A 303 0.95 -24.28 25.93
N ALA A 304 0.24 -23.24 25.52
CA ALA A 304 -0.84 -22.65 26.29
C ALA A 304 -2.20 -23.35 26.07
N GLU A 305 -2.26 -24.47 25.36
CA GLU A 305 -3.53 -25.18 25.13
C GLU A 305 -4.23 -25.52 26.42
N GLN A 306 -3.51 -26.09 27.40
CA GLN A 306 -4.08 -26.42 28.71
C GLN A 306 -4.50 -25.17 29.50
N HIS A 307 -3.81 -24.04 29.33
CA HIS A 307 -4.23 -22.77 29.92
C HIS A 307 -5.60 -22.37 29.39
N TYR A 308 -5.77 -22.29 28.07
CA TYR A 308 -7.04 -21.86 27.46
C TYR A 308 -8.17 -22.88 27.53
N LYS A 309 -7.88 -24.13 27.91
CA LYS A 309 -8.90 -25.11 28.34
C LYS A 309 -9.45 -24.83 29.74
N ASN A 310 -8.76 -24.05 30.56
CA ASN A 310 -9.11 -23.74 31.94
C ASN A 310 -9.39 -22.25 32.21
N TYR A 311 -8.95 -21.35 31.34
CA TYR A 311 -9.04 -19.90 31.52
C TYR A 311 -9.80 -19.23 30.37
N PRO A 312 -10.54 -18.15 30.69
CA PRO A 312 -10.83 -17.59 32.02
C PRO A 312 -11.58 -18.53 32.95
N ILE A 313 -11.34 -18.40 34.26
CA ILE A 313 -12.06 -19.23 35.26
C ILE A 313 -13.57 -18.99 35.11
N GLY A 314 -14.33 -20.08 35.11
CA GLY A 314 -15.78 -20.09 34.95
C GLY A 314 -16.25 -20.24 33.50
N LYS A 315 -15.51 -19.71 32.52
CA LYS A 315 -15.82 -19.81 31.09
C LYS A 315 -14.53 -19.77 30.26
N SER A 316 -13.88 -20.90 30.11
CA SER A 316 -12.63 -21.00 29.37
C SER A 316 -12.82 -20.75 27.87
N VAL A 317 -11.73 -20.40 27.16
CA VAL A 317 -11.81 -20.18 25.70
C VAL A 317 -12.37 -21.40 24.98
N SER A 318 -11.82 -22.59 25.25
CA SER A 318 -12.26 -23.83 24.60
C SER A 318 -13.71 -24.18 24.92
N SER A 319 -14.14 -24.07 26.22
CA SER A 319 -15.54 -24.34 26.59
C SER A 319 -16.50 -23.33 25.94
N PHE A 320 -16.11 -22.06 25.90
CA PHE A 320 -16.90 -21.02 25.26
C PHE A 320 -17.14 -21.30 23.77
N ILE A 321 -16.07 -21.63 23.02
CA ILE A 321 -16.21 -21.96 21.60
C ILE A 321 -17.11 -23.16 21.39
N ASN A 322 -16.97 -24.20 22.23
CA ASN A 322 -17.82 -25.37 22.19
C ASN A 322 -19.31 -25.07 22.48
N GLU A 323 -19.58 -24.18 23.45
CA GLU A 323 -20.93 -23.71 23.74
C GLU A 323 -21.55 -22.93 22.56
N CYS A 324 -20.75 -22.09 21.89
CA CYS A 324 -21.17 -21.34 20.70
C CYS A 324 -21.46 -22.27 19.50
N ASN A 325 -20.82 -23.42 19.44
CA ASN A 325 -20.93 -24.41 18.35
C ASN A 325 -20.68 -23.81 16.95
N VAL A 326 -19.73 -22.86 16.84
CA VAL A 326 -19.31 -22.17 15.61
C VAL A 326 -17.79 -22.17 15.54
N PRO A 327 -17.16 -22.28 14.37
CA PRO A 327 -15.72 -22.09 14.23
C PRO A 327 -15.26 -20.67 14.57
N PHE A 328 -14.05 -20.55 15.13
CA PHE A 328 -13.44 -19.27 15.51
C PHE A 328 -12.08 -19.07 14.84
N ILE A 329 -11.78 -17.81 14.48
CA ILE A 329 -10.43 -17.33 14.23
C ILE A 329 -10.05 -16.37 15.35
N LEU A 330 -8.98 -16.71 16.06
CA LEU A 330 -8.47 -15.93 17.18
C LEU A 330 -7.06 -15.44 16.86
N GLY A 331 -6.80 -14.13 17.05
CA GLY A 331 -5.44 -13.59 16.98
C GLY A 331 -4.64 -13.97 18.22
N GLY A 332 -3.47 -14.55 18.04
CA GLY A 332 -2.64 -14.99 19.15
C GLY A 332 -1.20 -15.28 18.74
N THR A 333 -0.49 -16.02 19.58
CA THR A 333 0.88 -16.43 19.29
C THR A 333 0.98 -17.94 19.10
N TYR A 334 1.88 -18.36 18.20
CA TYR A 334 2.19 -19.75 17.95
C TYR A 334 3.68 -20.01 18.13
N LEU A 335 4.02 -21.04 18.91
CA LEU A 335 5.40 -21.45 19.14
C LEU A 335 5.67 -22.77 18.42
N ASN A 336 6.58 -22.76 17.48
CA ASN A 336 7.13 -23.97 16.88
C ASN A 336 8.47 -24.32 17.56
N ASP A 337 8.60 -25.57 17.99
CA ASP A 337 9.84 -26.11 18.57
C ASP A 337 10.35 -27.23 17.66
N GLU A 338 11.26 -26.90 16.76
CA GLU A 338 11.90 -27.85 15.86
C GLU A 338 13.35 -28.07 16.29
N ASN A 339 13.64 -29.28 16.74
CA ASN A 339 14.99 -29.70 17.14
C ASN A 339 15.63 -28.80 18.22
N GLY A 340 14.81 -28.28 19.15
CA GLY A 340 15.26 -27.38 20.23
C GLY A 340 15.42 -25.93 19.81
N ILE A 341 15.08 -25.56 18.57
CA ILE A 341 15.02 -24.17 18.10
C ILE A 341 13.58 -23.69 18.23
N ARG A 342 13.35 -22.80 19.18
CA ARG A 342 12.04 -22.21 19.43
C ARG A 342 11.83 -20.96 18.57
N LYS A 343 10.79 -21.02 17.74
CA LYS A 343 10.37 -19.90 16.90
C LYS A 343 8.98 -19.45 17.31
N LEU A 344 8.88 -18.19 17.72
CA LEU A 344 7.61 -17.57 18.09
C LEU A 344 7.05 -16.79 16.90
N TYR A 345 5.75 -16.99 16.61
CA TYR A 345 5.04 -16.36 15.51
C TYR A 345 3.84 -15.57 16.03
N ASN A 346 3.58 -14.40 15.43
CA ASN A 346 2.29 -13.76 15.48
C ASN A 346 1.36 -14.54 14.53
N ALA A 347 0.21 -15.03 15.03
CA ALA A 347 -0.57 -16.02 14.33
C ALA A 347 -2.09 -15.78 14.41
N ALA A 348 -2.79 -16.18 13.34
CA ALA A 348 -4.22 -16.41 13.35
C ALA A 348 -4.47 -17.89 13.61
N LEU A 349 -5.18 -18.20 14.68
CA LEU A 349 -5.44 -19.56 15.14
C LEU A 349 -6.87 -19.96 14.78
N LEU A 350 -7.05 -21.07 14.05
CA LEU A 350 -8.36 -21.61 13.72
C LEU A 350 -8.79 -22.65 14.75
N PHE A 351 -9.95 -22.44 15.34
CA PHE A 351 -10.63 -23.40 16.21
C PHE A 351 -11.89 -23.93 15.53
N ASP A 352 -12.13 -25.20 15.69
CA ASP A 352 -13.41 -25.78 15.26
C ASP A 352 -14.52 -25.50 16.28
N SER A 353 -15.76 -25.89 15.95
CA SER A 353 -16.92 -25.74 16.81
C SER A 353 -16.87 -26.53 18.13
N ASN A 354 -15.90 -27.42 18.32
CA ASN A 354 -15.68 -28.13 19.58
C ASN A 354 -14.65 -27.44 20.48
N GLY A 355 -14.10 -26.30 20.05
CA GLY A 355 -13.06 -25.54 20.79
C GLY A 355 -11.65 -26.15 20.65
N GLU A 356 -11.43 -27.01 19.68
CA GLU A 356 -10.12 -27.60 19.38
C GLU A 356 -9.41 -26.83 18.28
N MET A 357 -8.13 -26.48 18.52
CA MET A 357 -7.31 -25.81 17.52
C MET A 357 -7.01 -26.73 16.34
N ARG A 358 -7.30 -26.30 15.11
CA ARG A 358 -7.14 -27.09 13.87
C ARG A 358 -5.98 -26.64 12.99
N GLY A 359 -5.52 -25.42 13.16
CA GLY A 359 -4.42 -24.89 12.36
C GLY A 359 -4.12 -23.45 12.69
N HIS A 360 -3.08 -22.93 12.04
CA HIS A 360 -2.68 -21.54 12.19
C HIS A 360 -2.14 -20.99 10.87
N TYR A 361 -2.21 -19.67 10.73
CA TYR A 361 -1.46 -18.89 9.76
C TYR A 361 -0.49 -18.01 10.53
N ALA A 362 0.79 -18.04 10.21
CA ALA A 362 1.81 -17.17 10.79
C ALA A 362 2.01 -15.92 9.92
N LYS A 363 2.08 -14.75 10.54
CA LYS A 363 2.30 -13.46 9.88
C LYS A 363 3.59 -13.48 9.04
N ASN A 364 3.47 -13.19 7.75
CA ASN A 364 4.59 -13.27 6.81
C ASN A 364 5.40 -11.97 6.77
N HIS A 365 4.74 -10.82 6.88
CA HIS A 365 5.37 -9.51 6.83
C HIS A 365 5.30 -8.81 8.20
N LEU A 366 6.39 -8.93 8.95
CA LEU A 366 6.48 -8.38 10.30
C LEU A 366 6.72 -6.87 10.27
N VAL A 367 6.17 -6.15 11.24
CA VAL A 367 6.38 -4.71 11.39
C VAL A 367 7.83 -4.45 11.84
N PRO A 368 8.64 -3.74 11.02
CA PRO A 368 10.02 -3.44 11.37
C PRO A 368 10.12 -2.65 12.68
N LEU A 369 11.05 -3.03 13.53
CA LEU A 369 11.33 -2.49 14.87
C LEU A 369 10.28 -2.83 15.94
N ALA A 370 9.03 -3.12 15.58
CA ALA A 370 7.99 -3.51 16.54
C ALA A 370 7.91 -5.04 16.72
N GLU A 371 7.87 -5.79 15.65
CA GLU A 371 7.74 -7.26 15.67
C GLU A 371 9.04 -7.97 15.28
N ALA A 372 9.84 -7.36 14.41
CA ALA A 372 11.13 -7.90 14.01
C ALA A 372 12.20 -6.81 13.95
N ILE A 373 13.40 -7.18 14.33
CA ILE A 373 14.56 -6.29 14.29
C ILE A 373 15.24 -6.41 12.93
N PRO A 374 15.25 -5.35 12.10
CA PRO A 374 15.95 -5.36 10.83
C PRO A 374 17.42 -5.71 11.02
N PHE A 375 17.94 -6.62 10.17
CA PHE A 375 19.35 -7.01 10.17
C PHE A 375 19.86 -7.65 11.48
N SER A 376 18.96 -8.19 12.32
CA SER A 376 19.34 -8.87 13.59
C SER A 376 20.22 -10.11 13.39
N THR A 377 20.28 -10.65 12.19
CA THR A 377 21.22 -11.73 11.82
C THR A 377 22.67 -11.27 11.75
N ILE A 378 22.94 -9.95 11.67
CA ILE A 378 24.29 -9.37 11.71
C ILE A 378 24.69 -9.20 13.18
N PRO A 379 25.73 -9.90 13.70
CA PRO A 379 26.08 -9.88 15.11
C PRO A 379 26.34 -8.48 15.69
N ALA A 380 26.98 -7.60 14.92
CA ALA A 380 27.24 -6.22 15.33
C ALA A 380 25.94 -5.42 15.53
N VAL A 381 24.95 -5.60 14.63
CA VAL A 381 23.63 -4.96 14.73
C VAL A 381 22.86 -5.54 15.91
N SER A 382 22.82 -6.86 16.04
CA SER A 382 22.13 -7.54 17.16
C SER A 382 22.70 -7.11 18.52
N ASN A 383 24.02 -7.06 18.66
CA ASN A 383 24.67 -6.63 19.90
C ASN A 383 24.38 -5.15 20.22
N PHE A 384 24.46 -4.27 19.21
CA PHE A 384 24.12 -2.84 19.39
C PHE A 384 22.68 -2.66 19.87
N LEU A 385 21.74 -3.34 19.22
CA LEU A 385 20.31 -3.22 19.54
C LEU A 385 19.99 -3.79 20.93
N LYS A 386 20.58 -4.91 21.31
CA LYS A 386 20.44 -5.48 22.66
C LYS A 386 21.04 -4.60 23.76
N THR A 387 22.22 -4.00 23.49
CA THR A 387 23.00 -3.29 24.51
C THR A 387 22.54 -1.83 24.66
N VAL A 388 22.16 -1.17 23.54
CA VAL A 388 21.86 0.26 23.52
C VAL A 388 20.35 0.52 23.55
N ILE A 389 19.56 -0.32 22.86
CA ILE A 389 18.13 -0.10 22.68
C ILE A 389 17.29 -1.06 23.55
N HIS A 390 17.94 -2.07 24.16
CA HIS A 390 17.31 -3.09 25.03
C HIS A 390 16.18 -3.88 24.34
N ILE A 391 16.19 -3.99 23.01
CA ILE A 391 15.23 -4.80 22.26
C ILE A 391 15.78 -6.23 22.17
N SER A 392 15.04 -7.19 22.69
CA SER A 392 15.27 -8.63 22.52
C SER A 392 14.51 -9.17 21.31
N ALA A 393 14.81 -10.42 20.91
CA ALA A 393 14.21 -11.07 19.75
C ALA A 393 12.69 -10.93 19.69
N GLY A 394 12.18 -10.52 18.52
CA GLY A 394 10.76 -10.43 18.22
C GLY A 394 10.20 -11.74 17.65
N PHE A 395 9.11 -11.63 16.90
CA PHE A 395 8.52 -12.74 16.16
C PHE A 395 9.40 -13.17 14.98
N HIS A 396 9.20 -14.41 14.56
CA HIS A 396 9.75 -14.93 13.30
C HIS A 396 8.70 -14.75 12.18
N PRO A 397 9.11 -14.38 10.96
CA PRO A 397 8.18 -14.33 9.84
C PRO A 397 7.71 -15.74 9.47
N GLY A 398 6.43 -15.85 9.11
CA GLY A 398 5.89 -17.04 8.49
C GLY A 398 6.47 -17.23 7.08
N ASP A 399 6.46 -18.45 6.59
CA ASP A 399 6.94 -18.85 5.26
C ASP A 399 5.87 -19.59 4.45
N GLN A 400 4.67 -19.76 5.03
CA GLN A 400 3.56 -20.49 4.43
C GLN A 400 2.36 -19.58 4.20
N TYR A 401 1.68 -19.80 3.09
CA TYR A 401 0.43 -19.13 2.73
C TYR A 401 -0.76 -20.07 3.01
N THR A 402 -1.01 -20.28 4.31
CA THR A 402 -2.06 -21.20 4.80
C THR A 402 -3.44 -20.65 4.48
N LEU A 403 -4.36 -21.54 4.09
CA LEU A 403 -5.77 -21.25 3.90
C LEU A 403 -6.60 -22.10 4.87
N PHE A 404 -7.74 -21.56 5.29
CA PHE A 404 -8.72 -22.26 6.10
C PHE A 404 -9.97 -22.53 5.29
N GLU A 405 -10.56 -23.70 5.50
CA GLU A 405 -11.81 -24.11 4.87
C GLU A 405 -12.97 -23.96 5.84
N ILE A 406 -13.89 -23.07 5.53
CA ILE A 406 -15.06 -22.75 6.37
C ILE A 406 -16.33 -23.07 5.59
N GLN A 407 -17.35 -23.60 6.24
CA GLN A 407 -18.66 -23.77 5.63
C GLN A 407 -19.37 -22.41 5.50
N GLY A 408 -19.89 -22.12 4.33
CA GLY A 408 -20.62 -20.88 4.03
C GLY A 408 -22.08 -21.10 3.67
N GLN A 409 -22.71 -20.10 3.04
CA GLN A 409 -24.11 -20.08 2.66
C GLN A 409 -24.27 -19.97 1.14
N HIS A 410 -25.32 -20.62 0.57
CA HIS A 410 -25.72 -20.39 -0.80
C HIS A 410 -26.48 -19.05 -0.95
N PRO A 411 -26.39 -18.37 -2.09
CA PRO A 411 -27.11 -17.11 -2.34
C PRO A 411 -28.62 -17.21 -2.18
N GLU A 412 -29.19 -18.36 -2.53
CA GLU A 412 -30.64 -18.63 -2.54
C GLU A 412 -31.15 -19.31 -1.27
N THR A 413 -30.27 -19.59 -0.29
CA THR A 413 -30.69 -20.30 0.92
C THR A 413 -31.57 -19.41 1.76
N ARG A 414 -32.88 -19.63 1.74
CA ARG A 414 -33.76 -19.20 2.81
C ARG A 414 -33.38 -20.01 4.06
N TYR A 415 -33.11 -19.32 5.16
CA TYR A 415 -32.75 -19.93 6.42
C TYR A 415 -33.82 -20.96 6.82
N LEU A 416 -33.46 -22.24 6.81
CA LEU A 416 -34.30 -23.29 7.39
C LEU A 416 -33.96 -23.40 8.88
N PRO A 417 -34.94 -23.61 9.75
CA PRO A 417 -34.68 -23.82 11.16
C PRO A 417 -33.69 -24.96 11.37
N GLU A 418 -32.82 -24.86 12.36
CA GLU A 418 -31.76 -25.83 12.69
C GLU A 418 -32.25 -27.28 12.86
N SER A 419 -33.53 -27.47 13.23
CA SER A 419 -34.16 -28.79 13.38
C SER A 419 -34.12 -29.66 12.13
N ASN A 420 -33.80 -29.11 10.96
CA ASN A 420 -33.73 -29.84 9.69
C ASN A 420 -32.30 -30.01 9.14
N ILE A 421 -31.27 -29.59 9.87
CA ILE A 421 -29.87 -29.75 9.47
C ILE A 421 -29.30 -31.01 10.12
N ILE A 422 -29.43 -32.14 9.41
CA ILE A 422 -28.74 -33.36 9.83
C ILE A 422 -27.29 -33.28 9.34
N SER A 423 -26.34 -33.29 10.27
CA SER A 423 -24.91 -33.40 9.96
C SER A 423 -24.60 -34.70 9.18
N LEU A 424 -24.13 -34.59 7.94
CA LEU A 424 -23.95 -35.69 7.00
C LEU A 424 -22.52 -36.14 6.78
N ARG A 425 -21.61 -35.83 7.69
CA ARG A 425 -20.20 -36.18 7.51
C ARG A 425 -19.89 -37.69 7.45
N ASN A 426 -20.84 -38.57 7.75
CA ASN A 426 -20.58 -40.02 7.94
C ASN A 426 -21.44 -41.00 7.14
N SER A 427 -22.09 -40.64 6.04
CA SER A 427 -22.78 -41.67 5.25
C SER A 427 -22.53 -41.57 3.75
N PHE A 428 -21.87 -42.60 3.24
CA PHE A 428 -21.56 -42.87 1.83
C PHE A 428 -22.81 -43.03 0.93
N TYR A 429 -24.00 -43.08 1.48
CA TYR A 429 -25.24 -43.40 0.77
C TYR A 429 -26.07 -42.18 0.31
N ARG A 430 -25.65 -40.93 0.52
CA ARG A 430 -26.45 -39.74 0.21
C ARG A 430 -25.90 -38.84 -0.89
N GLN A 431 -25.16 -39.38 -1.85
CA GLN A 431 -24.63 -38.57 -2.99
C GLN A 431 -25.72 -37.90 -3.85
N LYS A 432 -27.00 -38.27 -3.78
CA LYS A 432 -28.10 -37.62 -4.52
C LYS A 432 -28.73 -36.43 -3.77
N GLU A 433 -28.51 -36.28 -2.46
CA GLU A 433 -28.96 -35.11 -1.69
C GLU A 433 -27.86 -34.04 -1.51
N ILE A 434 -26.67 -34.25 -2.03
CA ILE A 434 -25.47 -33.40 -1.94
C ILE A 434 -25.68 -31.99 -2.53
N GLN A 435 -26.73 -31.75 -3.32
CA GLN A 435 -27.08 -30.43 -3.81
C GLN A 435 -27.57 -29.44 -2.75
N LYS A 436 -27.67 -29.85 -1.47
CA LYS A 436 -28.06 -28.98 -0.34
C LYS A 436 -26.97 -28.80 0.72
N GLU A 437 -25.77 -29.36 0.52
CA GLU A 437 -24.66 -29.10 1.46
C GLU A 437 -24.22 -27.64 1.40
N ARG A 438 -23.96 -27.06 2.57
CA ARG A 438 -23.37 -25.71 2.65
C ARG A 438 -22.05 -25.69 1.89
N PRO A 439 -21.83 -24.73 0.98
CA PRO A 439 -20.61 -24.65 0.21
C PRO A 439 -19.42 -24.34 1.10
N TYR A 440 -18.28 -24.94 0.83
CA TYR A 440 -17.04 -24.53 1.46
C TYR A 440 -16.50 -23.25 0.85
N VAL A 441 -15.92 -22.41 1.70
CA VAL A 441 -15.23 -21.18 1.36
C VAL A 441 -13.78 -21.29 1.82
N LEU A 442 -12.83 -21.11 0.92
CA LEU A 442 -11.42 -21.03 1.24
C LEU A 442 -11.09 -19.60 1.63
N ILE A 443 -10.77 -19.39 2.89
CA ILE A 443 -10.39 -18.07 3.42
C ILE A 443 -8.90 -18.01 3.70
N SER A 444 -8.33 -16.82 3.62
CA SER A 444 -7.00 -16.51 4.11
C SER A 444 -7.07 -15.42 5.18
N THR A 445 -6.10 -15.43 6.08
CA THR A 445 -6.09 -14.54 7.24
C THR A 445 -4.81 -13.70 7.28
N PRO A 446 -4.60 -12.77 6.31
CA PRO A 446 -3.48 -11.85 6.42
C PRO A 446 -3.60 -11.05 7.72
N ILE A 447 -2.49 -10.95 8.48
CA ILE A 447 -2.49 -10.34 9.81
C ILE A 447 -1.95 -8.92 9.70
N CYS A 448 -2.78 -7.93 10.09
CA CYS A 448 -2.38 -6.53 10.23
C CYS A 448 -1.58 -6.04 9.00
N TYR A 449 -0.31 -5.71 9.19
CA TYR A 449 0.63 -5.23 8.18
C TYR A 449 0.70 -6.08 6.89
N ASP A 450 0.44 -7.39 6.98
CA ASP A 450 0.42 -8.30 5.81
C ASP A 450 -0.49 -7.82 4.68
N ASP A 451 -1.68 -7.28 5.00
CA ASP A 451 -2.68 -6.88 4.02
C ASP A 451 -2.28 -5.63 3.22
N SER A 452 -1.29 -4.91 3.70
CA SER A 452 -0.72 -3.77 3.00
C SER A 452 0.17 -4.20 1.82
N PHE A 453 0.60 -5.46 1.77
CA PHE A 453 1.57 -5.97 0.80
C PHE A 453 0.95 -6.92 -0.23
N PRO A 454 1.02 -6.55 -1.53
CA PRO A 454 0.62 -7.45 -2.61
C PRO A 454 1.43 -8.76 -2.64
N ASP A 455 2.68 -8.72 -2.18
CA ASP A 455 3.59 -9.87 -2.17
C ASP A 455 3.19 -10.92 -1.12
N VAL A 456 2.32 -10.57 -0.17
CA VAL A 456 1.67 -11.50 0.77
C VAL A 456 0.29 -11.91 0.26
N CYS A 457 -0.55 -10.94 -0.08
CA CYS A 457 -1.94 -11.21 -0.48
C CYS A 457 -2.06 -11.95 -1.83
N GLY A 458 -1.17 -11.66 -2.78
CA GLY A 458 -1.17 -12.31 -4.10
C GLY A 458 -0.96 -13.83 -4.04
N PRO A 459 0.07 -14.35 -3.34
CA PRO A 459 0.25 -15.77 -3.11
C PRO A 459 -0.93 -16.44 -2.42
N LEU A 460 -1.56 -15.81 -1.42
CA LEU A 460 -2.76 -16.34 -0.77
C LEU A 460 -3.90 -16.56 -1.78
N VAL A 461 -4.14 -15.58 -2.66
CA VAL A 461 -5.16 -15.73 -3.73
C VAL A 461 -4.73 -16.77 -4.77
N LYS A 462 -3.45 -16.85 -5.15
CA LYS A 462 -2.94 -17.89 -6.07
C LYS A 462 -3.15 -19.29 -5.50
N ASN A 463 -2.96 -19.47 -4.20
CA ASN A 463 -3.18 -20.75 -3.51
C ASN A 463 -4.66 -21.12 -3.39
N GLY A 464 -5.59 -20.21 -3.62
CA GLY A 464 -7.01 -20.55 -3.64
C GLY A 464 -7.92 -19.69 -2.78
N SER A 465 -7.39 -18.72 -2.04
CA SER A 465 -8.21 -17.84 -1.22
C SER A 465 -9.35 -17.20 -2.02
N GLU A 466 -10.56 -17.28 -1.48
CA GLU A 466 -11.77 -16.68 -2.04
C GLU A 466 -12.17 -15.41 -1.29
N VAL A 467 -11.71 -15.26 -0.03
CA VAL A 467 -12.00 -14.13 0.86
C VAL A 467 -10.80 -13.86 1.76
N PHE A 468 -10.50 -12.61 2.00
CA PHE A 468 -9.59 -12.18 3.06
C PHE A 468 -10.36 -11.96 4.36
N ILE A 469 -9.98 -12.66 5.42
CA ILE A 469 -10.42 -12.41 6.80
C ILE A 469 -9.20 -11.84 7.54
N ASN A 470 -9.06 -10.53 7.53
CA ASN A 470 -7.94 -9.87 8.21
C ASN A 470 -8.23 -9.72 9.71
N ILE A 471 -7.21 -9.97 10.52
CA ILE A 471 -7.19 -9.62 11.94
C ILE A 471 -6.08 -8.58 12.17
N THR A 472 -6.37 -7.55 12.97
CA THR A 472 -5.44 -6.41 13.08
C THR A 472 -5.48 -5.77 14.48
N ASP A 473 -4.35 -5.21 14.91
CA ASP A 473 -4.26 -4.34 16.08
C ASP A 473 -3.52 -3.04 15.75
N ASP A 474 -4.29 -2.00 15.43
CA ASP A 474 -3.80 -0.65 15.17
C ASP A 474 -3.92 0.26 16.42
N SER A 475 -4.35 -0.27 17.58
CA SER A 475 -4.68 0.47 18.78
C SER A 475 -3.53 1.27 19.42
N TRP A 476 -2.31 0.96 19.06
CA TRP A 476 -1.09 1.54 19.63
C TRP A 476 -0.93 3.04 19.39
N SER A 477 -1.49 3.59 18.31
CA SER A 477 -1.41 5.03 17.98
C SER A 477 -2.61 5.84 18.47
N ARG A 478 -3.79 5.22 18.56
CA ARG A 478 -5.09 5.83 18.86
C ARG A 478 -5.38 7.09 18.04
N THR A 479 -4.94 7.12 16.78
CA THR A 479 -5.17 8.23 15.87
C THR A 479 -6.03 7.78 14.69
N LYS A 480 -7.06 8.59 14.35
CA LYS A 480 -7.91 8.31 13.18
C LYS A 480 -7.10 8.20 11.89
N SER A 481 -6.03 9.00 11.78
CA SER A 481 -5.13 9.00 10.63
C SER A 481 -4.49 7.64 10.40
N ALA A 482 -3.93 6.98 11.43
CA ALA A 482 -3.31 5.67 11.31
C ALA A 482 -4.32 4.62 10.83
N GLU A 483 -5.49 4.57 11.51
CA GLU A 483 -6.54 3.60 11.26
C GLU A 483 -7.07 3.66 9.83
N TYR A 484 -7.45 4.86 9.37
CA TYR A 484 -7.98 5.03 8.02
C TYR A 484 -6.91 4.89 6.93
N GLN A 485 -5.67 5.28 7.19
CA GLN A 485 -4.58 5.07 6.23
C GLN A 485 -4.31 3.58 6.02
N HIS A 486 -4.23 2.79 7.10
CA HIS A 486 -4.03 1.34 7.01
C HIS A 486 -5.17 0.69 6.23
N PHE A 487 -6.42 0.99 6.62
CA PHE A 487 -7.60 0.53 5.90
C PHE A 487 -7.55 0.83 4.40
N ILE A 488 -7.23 2.07 4.01
CA ILE A 488 -7.19 2.45 2.60
C ILE A 488 -6.15 1.63 1.84
N ILE A 489 -4.96 1.47 2.39
CA ILE A 489 -3.89 0.71 1.74
C ILE A 489 -4.32 -0.74 1.51
N SER A 490 -4.88 -1.38 2.54
CA SER A 490 -5.35 -2.76 2.48
C SER A 490 -6.54 -2.94 1.53
N SER A 491 -7.44 -1.95 1.46
CA SER A 491 -8.65 -2.01 0.62
C SER A 491 -8.37 -2.23 -0.86
N PHE A 492 -7.22 -1.79 -1.36
CA PHE A 492 -6.82 -2.01 -2.76
C PHE A 492 -6.64 -3.49 -3.09
N ARG A 493 -6.35 -4.36 -2.11
CA ARG A 493 -6.27 -5.82 -2.31
C ARG A 493 -7.59 -6.37 -2.86
N THR A 494 -8.73 -5.81 -2.43
CA THR A 494 -10.02 -6.26 -2.92
C THR A 494 -10.20 -6.00 -4.42
N ILE A 495 -9.71 -4.86 -4.91
CA ILE A 495 -9.81 -4.46 -6.32
C ILE A 495 -8.76 -5.21 -7.16
N GLU A 496 -7.51 -5.27 -6.69
CA GLU A 496 -6.41 -5.95 -7.38
C GLU A 496 -6.70 -7.42 -7.66
N TYR A 497 -7.36 -8.08 -6.71
CA TYR A 497 -7.66 -9.53 -6.81
C TYR A 497 -9.12 -9.86 -7.06
N ARG A 498 -10.01 -8.85 -7.11
CA ARG A 498 -11.47 -9.01 -7.26
C ARG A 498 -12.05 -9.98 -6.22
N THR A 499 -11.66 -9.79 -4.98
CA THR A 499 -12.11 -10.59 -3.83
C THR A 499 -12.64 -9.69 -2.71
N SER A 500 -13.45 -10.25 -1.81
CA SER A 500 -13.93 -9.54 -0.63
C SER A 500 -12.89 -9.55 0.48
N MET A 501 -13.01 -8.60 1.41
CA MET A 501 -12.23 -8.54 2.64
C MET A 501 -13.13 -8.20 3.81
N ALA A 502 -12.99 -8.93 4.90
CA ALA A 502 -13.51 -8.57 6.21
C ALA A 502 -12.33 -8.33 7.16
N ARG A 503 -12.32 -7.20 7.83
CA ARG A 503 -11.30 -6.81 8.81
C ARG A 503 -11.92 -6.79 10.20
N SER A 504 -11.33 -7.54 11.14
CA SER A 504 -11.65 -7.51 12.57
C SER A 504 -10.48 -6.88 13.29
N CYS A 505 -10.67 -5.64 13.72
CA CYS A 505 -9.63 -4.82 14.35
C CYS A 505 -9.83 -4.77 15.87
N ASN A 506 -8.74 -4.62 16.63
CA ASN A 506 -8.86 -4.43 18.07
C ASN A 506 -9.57 -3.10 18.42
N SER A 507 -9.10 -1.98 17.91
CA SER A 507 -9.73 -0.65 18.06
C SER A 507 -9.78 0.13 16.76
N GLY A 508 -9.19 -0.43 15.71
CA GLY A 508 -9.09 0.14 14.39
C GLY A 508 -10.38 0.07 13.58
N TYR A 509 -10.26 0.21 12.27
CA TYR A 509 -11.42 0.23 11.39
C TYR A 509 -11.85 -1.17 10.98
N SER A 510 -12.76 -1.75 11.77
CA SER A 510 -13.42 -3.02 11.45
C SER A 510 -14.46 -2.80 10.35
N VAL A 511 -14.33 -3.54 9.23
CA VAL A 511 -15.06 -3.22 8.00
C VAL A 511 -15.16 -4.42 7.07
N VAL A 512 -16.21 -4.48 6.27
CA VAL A 512 -16.36 -5.44 5.16
C VAL A 512 -16.37 -4.70 3.83
N LEU A 513 -15.57 -5.18 2.89
CA LEU A 513 -15.46 -4.69 1.53
C LEU A 513 -15.85 -5.76 0.51
N ASN A 514 -16.52 -5.32 -0.56
CA ASN A 514 -16.73 -6.16 -1.73
C ASN A 514 -15.54 -6.13 -2.70
N SER A 515 -15.60 -6.94 -3.77
CA SER A 515 -14.57 -7.05 -4.82
C SER A 515 -14.30 -5.77 -5.64
N LYS A 516 -15.07 -4.71 -5.41
CA LYS A 516 -14.95 -3.40 -6.06
C LYS A 516 -14.41 -2.32 -5.12
N GLY A 517 -14.04 -2.70 -3.89
CA GLY A 517 -13.58 -1.77 -2.85
C GLY A 517 -14.69 -0.89 -2.26
N MET A 518 -15.95 -1.37 -2.33
CA MET A 518 -17.08 -0.69 -1.70
C MET A 518 -17.29 -1.22 -0.29
N ILE A 519 -17.54 -0.33 0.65
CA ILE A 519 -17.83 -0.66 2.04
C ILE A 519 -19.26 -1.22 2.12
N LEU A 520 -19.40 -2.41 2.67
CA LEU A 520 -20.69 -3.09 2.89
C LEU A 520 -21.16 -2.96 4.33
N ALA A 521 -20.24 -3.00 5.30
CA ALA A 521 -20.50 -2.85 6.73
C ALA A 521 -19.27 -2.26 7.39
N GLU A 522 -19.44 -1.52 8.47
CA GLU A 522 -18.38 -0.89 9.24
C GLU A 522 -18.72 -0.75 10.71
N GLN A 523 -17.71 -0.67 11.58
CA GLN A 523 -17.83 -0.37 13.01
C GLN A 523 -17.13 0.96 13.32
N PRO A 524 -17.57 1.68 14.39
CA PRO A 524 -16.92 2.89 14.82
C PRO A 524 -15.51 2.60 15.37
N LEU A 525 -14.59 3.57 15.21
CA LEU A 525 -13.25 3.49 15.76
C LEU A 525 -13.27 3.66 17.27
N PHE A 526 -12.37 2.95 17.97
CA PHE A 526 -12.09 3.12 19.40
C PHE A 526 -13.29 2.83 20.33
N GLU A 527 -14.19 1.97 19.88
CA GLU A 527 -15.34 1.53 20.66
C GLU A 527 -15.32 0.00 20.82
N GLU A 528 -15.81 -0.48 21.98
CA GLU A 528 -16.08 -1.89 22.21
C GLU A 528 -17.34 -2.28 21.44
N SER A 529 -17.23 -3.13 20.44
CA SER A 529 -18.34 -3.48 19.57
C SER A 529 -18.17 -4.83 18.88
N ALA A 530 -19.28 -5.40 18.43
CA ALA A 530 -19.27 -6.52 17.51
C ALA A 530 -20.37 -6.32 16.45
N ILE A 531 -20.18 -6.91 15.27
CA ILE A 531 -21.15 -6.80 14.17
C ILE A 531 -21.35 -8.14 13.49
N ILE A 532 -22.60 -8.46 13.15
CA ILE A 532 -22.95 -9.57 12.27
C ILE A 532 -22.84 -9.07 10.83
N VAL A 533 -22.03 -9.76 10.03
CA VAL A 533 -21.78 -9.38 8.64
C VAL A 533 -22.05 -10.54 7.68
N LYS A 534 -22.60 -10.20 6.51
CA LYS A 534 -22.77 -11.12 5.39
C LYS A 534 -21.72 -10.81 4.33
N ILE A 535 -20.65 -11.60 4.27
CA ILE A 535 -19.50 -11.39 3.39
C ILE A 535 -19.79 -12.07 2.05
N PRO A 536 -19.85 -11.34 0.93
CA PRO A 536 -20.04 -11.94 -0.38
C PRO A 536 -18.77 -12.63 -0.85
N VAL A 537 -18.90 -13.84 -1.39
CA VAL A 537 -17.81 -14.63 -1.96
C VAL A 537 -18.02 -14.74 -3.46
N TYR A 538 -17.09 -14.20 -4.23
CA TYR A 538 -17.19 -14.14 -5.68
C TYR A 538 -16.44 -15.28 -6.36
N LYS A 539 -16.86 -15.59 -7.59
CA LYS A 539 -16.10 -16.48 -8.45
C LYS A 539 -14.68 -15.97 -8.61
N ARG A 540 -13.72 -16.83 -8.34
CA ARG A 540 -12.30 -16.50 -8.50
C ARG A 540 -11.99 -16.06 -9.93
N THR A 541 -11.50 -14.85 -10.08
CA THR A 541 -11.13 -14.28 -11.38
C THR A 541 -9.63 -14.01 -11.40
N ALA A 542 -8.93 -14.57 -12.39
CA ALA A 542 -7.52 -14.28 -12.58
C ALA A 542 -7.36 -12.88 -13.20
N THR A 543 -7.27 -11.85 -12.35
CA THR A 543 -7.00 -10.48 -12.80
C THR A 543 -5.63 -10.40 -13.49
N PHE A 544 -5.41 -9.36 -14.32
CA PHE A 544 -4.11 -9.15 -14.94
C PHE A 544 -3.04 -8.92 -13.87
N TYR A 545 -3.38 -8.15 -12.82
CA TYR A 545 -2.48 -7.92 -11.70
C TYR A 545 -2.15 -9.20 -10.92
N LEU A 546 -3.11 -10.10 -10.67
CA LEU A 546 -2.84 -11.40 -10.04
C LEU A 546 -1.82 -12.23 -10.84
N LYS A 547 -1.91 -12.18 -12.18
CA LYS A 547 -0.99 -12.95 -13.05
C LYS A 547 0.42 -12.38 -13.08
N PHE A 548 0.54 -11.05 -13.21
CA PHE A 548 1.80 -10.38 -13.52
C PHE A 548 2.37 -9.54 -12.36
N GLY A 549 1.61 -9.39 -11.24
CA GLY A 549 2.03 -8.64 -10.05
C GLY A 549 2.43 -7.20 -10.37
N ASN A 550 3.53 -6.75 -9.79
CA ASN A 550 4.08 -5.41 -9.94
C ASN A 550 4.75 -5.15 -11.31
N TRP A 551 4.12 -5.63 -12.40
CA TRP A 551 4.68 -5.53 -13.76
C TRP A 551 4.99 -4.10 -14.18
N LEU A 552 4.12 -3.13 -13.84
CA LEU A 552 4.28 -1.74 -14.25
C LEU A 552 5.50 -1.07 -13.60
N PRO A 553 5.69 -1.10 -12.26
CA PRO A 553 6.93 -0.59 -11.68
C PRO A 553 8.18 -1.32 -12.18
N HIS A 554 8.14 -2.63 -12.42
CA HIS A 554 9.25 -3.36 -13.01
C HIS A 554 9.56 -2.87 -14.43
N ALA A 555 8.55 -2.68 -15.28
CA ALA A 555 8.73 -2.13 -16.62
C ALA A 555 9.32 -0.71 -16.59
N ILE A 556 8.86 0.14 -15.67
CA ILE A 556 9.41 1.48 -15.45
C ILE A 556 10.87 1.40 -14.99
N ALA A 557 11.21 0.51 -14.06
CA ALA A 557 12.57 0.33 -13.57
C ALA A 557 13.53 -0.09 -14.69
N TRP A 558 13.13 -1.07 -15.51
CA TRP A 558 13.92 -1.49 -16.67
C TRP A 558 14.07 -0.36 -17.70
N ALA A 559 12.99 0.37 -18.00
CA ALA A 559 13.07 1.52 -18.91
C ALA A 559 14.02 2.60 -18.36
N ALA A 560 14.01 2.87 -17.06
CA ALA A 560 14.90 3.83 -16.41
C ALA A 560 16.38 3.39 -16.49
N ILE A 561 16.66 2.12 -16.23
CA ILE A 561 18.00 1.54 -16.32
C ILE A 561 18.51 1.61 -17.77
N LEU A 562 17.70 1.16 -18.73
CA LEU A 562 18.07 1.19 -20.14
C LEU A 562 18.32 2.62 -20.65
N TYR A 563 17.49 3.58 -20.21
CA TYR A 563 17.68 4.99 -20.55
C TYR A 563 18.96 5.56 -19.93
N ALA A 564 19.26 5.22 -18.67
CA ALA A 564 20.49 5.62 -18.02
C ALA A 564 21.73 5.05 -18.75
N ILE A 565 21.71 3.77 -19.12
CA ILE A 565 22.76 3.12 -19.89
C ILE A 565 22.93 3.79 -21.28
N PHE A 566 21.81 4.07 -21.95
CA PHE A 566 21.81 4.77 -23.24
C PHE A 566 22.49 6.15 -23.14
N ILE A 567 22.12 6.95 -22.14
CA ILE A 567 22.76 8.25 -21.89
C ILE A 567 24.25 8.09 -21.61
N PHE A 568 24.63 7.06 -20.83
CA PHE A 568 26.03 6.80 -20.49
C PHE A 568 26.85 6.42 -21.71
N ILE A 569 26.33 5.52 -22.58
CA ILE A 569 26.98 5.09 -23.82
C ILE A 569 27.12 6.27 -24.79
N ILE A 570 26.09 7.09 -24.96
CA ILE A 570 26.16 8.28 -25.83
C ILE A 570 27.19 9.26 -25.30
N LYS A 571 27.28 9.40 -23.97
CA LYS A 571 28.28 10.24 -23.33
C LYS A 571 29.72 9.87 -23.76
N ASP A 572 30.03 8.58 -23.81
CA ASP A 572 31.37 8.12 -24.13
C ASP A 572 31.69 8.21 -25.65
N ARG A 573 30.68 7.96 -26.50
CA ARG A 573 30.84 8.09 -27.96
C ARG A 573 30.91 9.56 -28.43
N ILE A 574 30.32 10.51 -27.72
CA ILE A 574 30.34 11.94 -28.05
C ILE A 574 31.54 12.64 -27.37
N SER A 575 32.28 12.00 -26.49
CA SER A 575 33.52 12.53 -25.97
C SER A 575 34.57 12.52 -27.12
N LEU A 576 34.61 13.63 -27.88
CA LEU A 576 35.60 13.84 -28.93
C LEU A 576 37.03 13.57 -28.42
N PRO A 577 37.89 12.95 -29.23
CA PRO A 577 39.30 12.80 -28.90
C PRO A 577 39.90 14.13 -28.43
N TYR A 578 40.80 14.08 -27.47
CA TYR A 578 41.42 15.27 -26.85
C TYR A 578 41.96 16.26 -27.90
N SER A 579 42.46 15.79 -29.05
CA SER A 579 42.89 16.60 -30.18
C SER A 579 41.79 17.46 -30.80
N GLU A 580 40.56 16.94 -30.91
CA GLU A 580 39.42 17.67 -31.46
C GLU A 580 38.81 18.64 -30.44
N ARG A 581 38.79 18.31 -29.14
CA ARG A 581 38.44 19.25 -28.06
C ARG A 581 39.35 20.48 -28.07
N LYS A 582 40.64 20.29 -28.28
CA LYS A 582 41.63 21.39 -28.34
C LYS A 582 41.39 22.28 -29.56
N LYS A 583 40.97 21.70 -30.69
CA LYS A 583 40.57 22.44 -31.89
C LYS A 583 39.31 23.26 -31.70
N LEU A 584 38.26 22.66 -31.11
CA LEU A 584 36.99 23.33 -30.79
C LEU A 584 37.17 24.50 -29.80
N ASN A 585 37.92 24.28 -28.72
CA ASN A 585 38.22 25.34 -27.76
C ASN A 585 39.01 26.51 -28.38
N ARG A 586 39.88 26.25 -29.36
CA ARG A 586 40.57 27.32 -30.11
C ARG A 586 39.61 28.08 -31.01
N ILE A 587 38.67 27.40 -31.68
CA ILE A 587 37.64 28.02 -32.52
C ILE A 587 36.69 28.87 -31.67
N GLN A 588 36.22 28.37 -30.54
CA GLN A 588 35.38 29.13 -29.62
C GLN A 588 36.07 30.37 -29.07
N LYS A 589 37.33 30.27 -28.64
CA LYS A 589 38.09 31.43 -28.19
C LYS A 589 38.26 32.47 -29.32
N LYS A 590 38.39 32.05 -30.58
CA LYS A 590 38.46 32.96 -31.74
C LYS A 590 37.09 33.65 -31.99
N ILE A 591 35.99 32.91 -31.88
CA ILE A 591 34.63 33.45 -32.04
C ILE A 591 34.31 34.48 -30.95
N ILE A 592 34.59 34.14 -29.68
CA ILE A 592 34.39 35.06 -28.54
C ILE A 592 35.22 36.35 -28.72
N LYS A 593 36.52 36.21 -29.08
CA LYS A 593 37.39 37.37 -29.35
C LYS A 593 36.88 38.23 -30.51
N LYS A 594 36.31 37.60 -31.55
CA LYS A 594 35.73 38.32 -32.69
C LYS A 594 34.42 39.04 -32.33
N ALA A 595 33.59 38.44 -31.46
CA ALA A 595 32.37 39.04 -30.93
C ALA A 595 32.68 40.20 -30.00
N GLU A 596 33.67 40.07 -29.11
CA GLU A 596 34.12 41.16 -28.23
C GLU A 596 34.73 42.31 -29.03
N LYS A 597 35.51 42.05 -30.10
CA LYS A 597 36.04 43.05 -30.96
C LYS A 597 34.97 43.82 -31.76
N LYS A 598 33.88 43.11 -32.13
CA LYS A 598 32.71 43.70 -32.78
C LYS A 598 31.89 44.56 -31.81
N ARG A 599 31.76 44.13 -30.55
CA ARG A 599 31.09 44.88 -29.49
C ARG A 599 31.84 46.14 -29.08
N ARG A 600 33.17 46.13 -29.09
CA ARG A 600 34.00 47.30 -28.84
C ARG A 600 33.97 48.33 -29.99
N ARG A 601 33.70 47.89 -31.23
CA ARG A 601 33.55 48.83 -32.38
C ARG A 601 32.17 49.50 -32.39
N PHE A 602 31.15 48.88 -31.82
CA PHE A 602 29.80 49.47 -31.74
C PHE A 602 29.60 50.39 -30.50
N ASN A 603 30.57 50.46 -29.60
CA ASN A 603 30.53 51.36 -28.44
C ASN A 603 31.42 52.61 -28.63
N TYR A 604 31.92 52.85 -29.84
CA TYR A 604 32.77 54.00 -30.19
C TYR A 604 32.24 54.81 -31.40
N ASP A 605 31.05 54.48 -31.88
CA ASP A 605 30.22 55.31 -32.76
C ASP A 605 28.91 55.61 -32.01
#